data_2422b4d4cbef623c42148aa287b6859b
#
_entry.id   2422b4d4cbef623c42148aa287b6859b
#
_cell.length_a   1.000
_cell.length_b   1.000
_cell.length_c   1.000
_cell.angle_alpha   90.00
_cell.angle_beta   90.00
_cell.angle_gamma   90.00
#
_symmetry.space_group_name_H-M   'P 1'
#
loop_
_entity.id
_entity.type
_entity.pdbx_description
1 polymer ?
#
loop_
_entity_poly.entity_id
_entity_poly.type
_entity_poly.pdbx_seq_one_letter_code
_entity_poly.pdbx_strand_id
1 'polypeptide(L)'
;HACGHDGHTTIGLGLAHTLKQFESGLHGVIKLIFQPAEEGTRGARAMVDAGVVDDVDYFTAVHIGTGVPAGTVVCGSDNFMATTKFDAHFTGTAAHAGAKPEDGYNALLAAAQATLALHAIAPHSEGASRVNVGVMQAGSGRNVVPASALLKVETRGASDVINQYVFDRAQQAIQGAATMYGVGVETRLMGAATASSPSPQWVAWLQSQAAQVAGVNQAIERVEAPAGSEDATLMMARVQQHQGQASYVVFGTQLAAGHHNEKFDFDEQVLAIAVETLARTALNFPWTRGI
;
A
#
# COMPACT_ATOMS: atom_id res chain seq x y z
N HIS A 1 -2.22 15.43 -7.03
CA HIS A 1 -3.56 15.82 -6.54
C HIS A 1 -4.64 14.76 -6.79
N ALA A 2 -4.45 13.81 -7.67
CA ALA A 2 -5.52 12.87 -8.07
C ALA A 2 -5.90 11.81 -7.01
N CYS A 3 -5.32 11.83 -5.81
CA CYS A 3 -5.64 10.93 -4.70
C CYS A 3 -5.82 11.64 -3.34
N GLY A 4 -5.70 12.98 -3.29
CA GLY A 4 -5.92 13.76 -2.07
C GLY A 4 -4.70 13.90 -1.16
N HIS A 5 -3.51 13.52 -1.60
CA HIS A 5 -2.29 13.57 -0.77
C HIS A 5 -1.87 14.99 -0.37
N ASP A 6 -2.23 15.99 -1.16
CA ASP A 6 -2.11 17.40 -0.80
C ASP A 6 -3.01 17.76 0.39
N GLY A 7 -4.22 17.22 0.42
CA GLY A 7 -5.12 17.30 1.57
C GLY A 7 -4.56 16.60 2.81
N HIS A 8 -3.98 15.41 2.67
CA HIS A 8 -3.33 14.70 3.78
C HIS A 8 -2.17 15.51 4.36
N THR A 9 -1.35 16.13 3.49
CA THR A 9 -0.28 17.04 3.92
C THR A 9 -0.83 18.26 4.64
N THR A 10 -1.93 18.83 4.15
CA THR A 10 -2.61 19.98 4.76
C THR A 10 -3.17 19.63 6.14
N ILE A 11 -3.75 18.42 6.30
CA ILE A 11 -4.20 17.91 7.61
C ILE A 11 -3.02 17.85 8.59
N GLY A 12 -1.88 17.32 8.17
CA GLY A 12 -0.67 17.24 8.99
C GLY A 12 -0.18 18.62 9.46
N LEU A 13 -0.15 19.59 8.55
CA LEU A 13 0.24 20.98 8.86
C LEU A 13 -0.78 21.67 9.79
N GLY A 14 -2.07 21.50 9.53
CA GLY A 14 -3.15 22.02 10.37
C GLY A 14 -3.11 21.42 11.78
N LEU A 15 -2.86 20.12 11.87
CA LEU A 15 -2.67 19.43 13.16
C LEU A 15 -1.46 19.98 13.92
N ALA A 16 -0.31 20.18 13.26
CA ALA A 16 0.88 20.79 13.86
C ALA A 16 0.57 22.17 14.46
N HIS A 17 -0.10 23.02 13.68
CA HIS A 17 -0.48 24.37 14.11
C HIS A 17 -1.43 24.33 15.31
N THR A 18 -2.45 23.46 15.27
CA THR A 18 -3.43 23.30 16.35
C THR A 18 -2.77 22.80 17.64
N LEU A 19 -1.99 21.72 17.56
CA LEU A 19 -1.32 21.15 18.73
C LEU A 19 -0.31 22.12 19.35
N LYS A 20 0.33 22.96 18.56
CA LYS A 20 1.23 24.00 19.08
C LYS A 20 0.50 25.02 19.96
N GLN A 21 -0.75 25.34 19.66
CA GLN A 21 -1.57 26.26 20.50
C GLN A 21 -1.95 25.62 21.84
N PHE A 22 -2.03 24.31 21.90
CA PHE A 22 -2.39 23.52 23.09
C PHE A 22 -1.20 22.77 23.70
N GLU A 23 0.03 23.17 23.39
CA GLU A 23 1.27 22.47 23.77
C GLU A 23 1.35 22.17 25.28
N SER A 24 0.87 23.10 26.12
CA SER A 24 0.85 22.91 27.58
C SER A 24 -0.07 21.78 28.08
N GLY A 25 -1.02 21.36 27.25
CA GLY A 25 -1.92 20.24 27.54
C GLY A 25 -1.45 18.89 26.96
N LEU A 26 -0.36 18.89 26.20
CA LEU A 26 0.19 17.66 25.63
C LEU A 26 1.11 16.95 26.64
N HIS A 27 0.96 15.64 26.72
CA HIS A 27 1.83 14.77 27.49
C HIS A 27 2.48 13.76 26.53
N GLY A 28 3.81 13.81 26.40
CA GLY A 28 4.56 12.95 25.47
C GLY A 28 5.05 13.69 24.23
N VAL A 29 5.40 12.94 23.18
CA VAL A 29 5.94 13.46 21.93
C VAL A 29 4.96 13.14 20.79
N ILE A 30 4.63 14.16 20.01
CA ILE A 30 3.86 13.99 18.78
C ILE A 30 4.81 14.07 17.59
N LYS A 31 4.88 13.01 16.82
CA LYS A 31 5.69 12.92 15.61
C LYS A 31 4.78 13.00 14.39
N LEU A 32 4.98 14.01 13.56
CA LEU A 32 4.28 14.15 12.27
C LEU A 32 5.17 13.57 11.16
N ILE A 33 4.65 12.59 10.44
CA ILE A 33 5.39 11.86 9.41
C ILE A 33 4.78 12.19 8.06
N PHE A 34 5.56 12.79 7.17
CA PHE A 34 5.19 13.08 5.79
C PHE A 34 5.87 12.06 4.87
N GLN A 35 5.11 11.04 4.49
CA GLN A 35 5.62 9.91 3.72
C GLN A 35 5.66 10.25 2.22
N PRO A 36 6.78 10.04 1.51
CA PRO A 36 6.85 10.13 0.05
C PRO A 36 6.46 8.82 -0.63
N ALA A 37 6.19 8.87 -1.93
CA ALA A 37 6.13 7.73 -2.84
C ALA A 37 5.13 6.60 -2.45
N GLU A 38 3.98 6.96 -1.86
CA GLU A 38 2.92 6.02 -1.49
C GLU A 38 2.38 5.27 -2.72
N GLU A 39 2.09 5.95 -3.83
CA GLU A 39 1.53 5.38 -5.08
C GLU A 39 2.36 4.21 -5.65
N GLY A 40 3.65 4.18 -5.36
CA GLY A 40 4.55 3.08 -5.68
C GLY A 40 4.65 2.00 -4.62
N THR A 41 3.99 2.15 -3.46
CA THR A 41 4.16 1.31 -2.26
C THR A 41 5.64 1.16 -1.85
N ARG A 42 6.38 2.28 -1.77
CA ARG A 42 7.85 2.28 -1.58
C ARG A 42 8.31 3.14 -0.41
N GLY A 43 7.62 4.27 -0.15
CA GLY A 43 8.09 5.27 0.81
C GLY A 43 8.09 4.77 2.25
N ALA A 44 7.03 4.08 2.67
CA ALA A 44 6.92 3.54 4.02
C ALA A 44 8.03 2.52 4.33
N ARG A 45 8.41 1.65 3.37
CA ARG A 45 9.51 0.71 3.55
C ARG A 45 10.82 1.43 3.91
N ALA A 46 11.19 2.44 3.12
CA ALA A 46 12.41 3.19 3.36
C ALA A 46 12.40 3.90 4.73
N MET A 47 11.24 4.42 5.16
CA MET A 47 11.09 5.07 6.46
C MET A 47 11.13 4.07 7.62
N VAL A 48 10.51 2.90 7.47
CA VAL A 48 10.59 1.80 8.47
C VAL A 48 12.03 1.31 8.60
N ASP A 49 12.72 1.08 7.49
CA ASP A 49 14.12 0.63 7.50
C ASP A 49 15.07 1.68 8.11
N ALA A 50 14.70 2.97 8.05
CA ALA A 50 15.39 4.07 8.72
C ALA A 50 15.00 4.25 10.21
N GLY A 51 14.07 3.43 10.74
CA GLY A 51 13.65 3.48 12.14
C GLY A 51 12.70 4.62 12.50
N VAL A 52 12.01 5.23 11.52
CA VAL A 52 11.17 6.42 11.75
C VAL A 52 10.06 6.18 12.78
N VAL A 53 9.58 4.95 12.92
CA VAL A 53 8.49 4.59 13.84
C VAL A 53 8.92 3.66 14.97
N ASP A 54 10.22 3.45 15.20
CA ASP A 54 10.73 2.51 16.21
C ASP A 54 10.46 2.96 17.66
N ASP A 55 10.28 4.26 17.86
CA ASP A 55 9.98 4.93 19.14
C ASP A 55 8.50 5.35 19.27
N VAL A 56 7.62 4.79 18.43
CA VAL A 56 6.21 5.17 18.37
C VAL A 56 5.33 4.14 19.09
N ASP A 57 4.59 4.59 20.12
CA ASP A 57 3.64 3.75 20.86
C ASP A 57 2.25 3.70 20.21
N TYR A 58 1.81 4.82 19.57
CA TYR A 58 0.51 4.96 18.93
C TYR A 58 0.67 5.59 17.55
N PHE A 59 0.25 4.88 16.52
CA PHE A 59 0.36 5.32 15.14
C PHE A 59 -1.02 5.49 14.48
N THR A 60 -1.19 6.58 13.74
CA THR A 60 -2.40 6.82 12.95
C THR A 60 -2.01 7.32 11.57
N ALA A 61 -2.31 6.56 10.53
CA ALA A 61 -2.30 7.03 9.15
C ALA A 61 -3.68 7.56 8.76
N VAL A 62 -3.74 8.44 7.77
CA VAL A 62 -4.99 9.09 7.35
C VAL A 62 -5.15 9.09 5.84
N HIS A 63 -6.40 8.99 5.39
CA HIS A 63 -6.78 9.23 4.01
C HIS A 63 -8.12 9.97 3.93
N ILE A 64 -8.35 10.69 2.85
CA ILE A 64 -9.64 11.33 2.57
C ILE A 64 -10.34 10.64 1.39
N GLY A 65 -11.67 10.62 1.41
CA GLY A 65 -12.50 10.09 0.32
C GLY A 65 -12.63 8.56 0.33
N THR A 66 -12.00 7.88 -0.61
CA THR A 66 -12.02 6.41 -0.82
C THR A 66 -13.43 5.79 -0.88
N GLY A 67 -14.43 6.55 -1.40
CA GLY A 67 -15.82 6.09 -1.47
C GLY A 67 -16.59 6.15 -0.16
N VAL A 68 -15.98 6.69 0.91
CA VAL A 68 -16.66 6.92 2.19
C VAL A 68 -17.50 8.19 2.10
N PRO A 69 -18.79 8.17 2.48
CA PRO A 69 -19.67 9.35 2.41
C PRO A 69 -19.18 10.49 3.30
N ALA A 70 -19.42 11.73 2.88
CA ALA A 70 -19.14 12.93 3.68
C ALA A 70 -19.82 12.86 5.06
N GLY A 71 -19.11 13.29 6.09
CA GLY A 71 -19.57 13.21 7.48
C GLY A 71 -19.40 11.83 8.13
N THR A 72 -18.80 10.87 7.44
CA THR A 72 -18.43 9.56 8.01
C THR A 72 -16.93 9.52 8.26
N VAL A 73 -16.52 9.06 9.44
CA VAL A 73 -15.12 8.76 9.78
C VAL A 73 -14.98 7.26 10.03
N VAL A 74 -14.15 6.59 9.26
CA VAL A 74 -13.80 5.18 9.44
C VAL A 74 -12.51 5.13 10.26
N CYS A 75 -12.57 4.61 11.47
CA CYS A 75 -11.48 4.69 12.44
C CYS A 75 -10.50 3.51 12.37
N GLY A 76 -10.85 2.43 11.64
CA GLY A 76 -10.02 1.24 11.51
C GLY A 76 -10.19 0.56 10.15
N SER A 77 -9.49 1.03 9.12
CA SER A 77 -9.54 0.38 7.81
C SER A 77 -8.73 -0.91 7.82
N ASP A 78 -9.42 -2.05 7.80
CA ASP A 78 -8.85 -3.41 7.88
C ASP A 78 -8.90 -4.18 6.55
N ASN A 79 -9.24 -3.52 5.46
CA ASN A 79 -9.52 -4.13 4.16
C ASN A 79 -8.41 -3.91 3.12
N PHE A 80 -7.25 -3.37 3.50
CA PHE A 80 -6.08 -3.32 2.62
C PHE A 80 -5.45 -4.69 2.49
N MET A 81 -5.25 -5.14 1.24
CA MET A 81 -4.57 -6.40 0.96
C MET A 81 -3.06 -6.24 1.02
N ALA A 82 -2.39 -7.26 1.57
CA ALA A 82 -0.95 -7.39 1.37
C ALA A 82 -0.63 -7.44 -0.12
N THR A 83 0.42 -6.75 -0.54
CA THR A 83 0.83 -6.70 -1.95
C THR A 83 2.34 -6.78 -2.10
N THR A 84 2.77 -7.37 -3.22
CA THR A 84 4.17 -7.36 -3.65
C THR A 84 4.21 -7.02 -5.14
N LYS A 85 4.88 -5.92 -5.49
CA LYS A 85 5.12 -5.48 -6.86
C LYS A 85 6.56 -5.80 -7.22
N PHE A 86 6.80 -6.47 -8.35
CA PHE A 86 8.15 -6.81 -8.78
C PHE A 86 8.27 -6.85 -10.30
N ASP A 87 9.48 -6.63 -10.78
CA ASP A 87 9.87 -6.76 -12.18
C ASP A 87 10.66 -8.05 -12.37
N ALA A 88 10.38 -8.80 -13.46
CA ALA A 88 11.14 -9.97 -13.85
C ALA A 88 11.81 -9.73 -15.20
N HIS A 89 13.14 -9.70 -15.21
CA HIS A 89 13.98 -9.47 -16.38
C HIS A 89 14.54 -10.79 -16.89
N PHE A 90 14.12 -11.20 -18.09
CA PHE A 90 14.62 -12.40 -18.76
C PHE A 90 15.75 -12.03 -19.71
N THR A 91 16.85 -12.78 -19.65
CA THR A 91 18.04 -12.59 -20.50
C THR A 91 18.35 -13.86 -21.27
N GLY A 92 18.21 -13.79 -22.57
CA GLY A 92 18.51 -14.85 -23.52
C GLY A 92 19.69 -14.50 -24.45
N THR A 93 19.72 -15.11 -25.63
CA THR A 93 20.74 -14.89 -26.66
C THR A 93 20.07 -14.56 -27.97
N ALA A 94 20.49 -13.47 -28.63
CA ALA A 94 20.00 -13.11 -29.94
C ALA A 94 20.59 -14.04 -31.04
N ALA A 95 19.78 -14.34 -32.04
CA ALA A 95 20.22 -15.04 -33.24
C ALA A 95 19.41 -14.58 -34.45
N HIS A 96 19.90 -14.82 -35.65
CA HIS A 96 19.13 -14.57 -36.87
C HIS A 96 18.05 -15.62 -37.05
N ALA A 97 16.79 -15.24 -36.91
CA ALA A 97 15.65 -16.16 -36.83
C ALA A 97 15.47 -17.06 -38.08
N GLY A 98 15.97 -16.63 -39.26
CA GLY A 98 15.85 -17.39 -40.50
C GLY A 98 17.14 -18.11 -40.93
N ALA A 99 18.31 -17.74 -40.38
CA ALA A 99 19.60 -18.29 -40.80
C ALA A 99 20.19 -19.29 -39.80
N LYS A 100 20.11 -18.96 -38.49
CA LYS A 100 20.65 -19.76 -37.40
C LYS A 100 19.81 -19.60 -36.13
N PRO A 101 18.54 -20.00 -36.13
CA PRO A 101 17.66 -19.86 -34.96
C PRO A 101 18.14 -20.71 -33.76
N GLU A 102 18.84 -21.82 -34.00
CA GLU A 102 19.39 -22.74 -33.00
C GLU A 102 20.46 -22.10 -32.10
N ASP A 103 21.11 -21.02 -32.54
CA ASP A 103 22.11 -20.29 -31.77
C ASP A 103 21.46 -19.33 -30.72
N GLY A 104 20.12 -19.19 -30.75
CA GLY A 104 19.39 -18.24 -29.93
C GLY A 104 18.68 -18.88 -28.72
N TYR A 105 18.63 -18.14 -27.62
CA TYR A 105 17.80 -18.47 -26.46
C TYR A 105 16.71 -17.39 -26.31
N ASN A 106 15.45 -17.80 -26.48
CA ASN A 106 14.33 -16.86 -26.66
C ASN A 106 13.71 -16.40 -25.36
N ALA A 107 14.07 -15.18 -24.92
CA ALA A 107 13.54 -14.56 -23.70
C ALA A 107 12.04 -14.20 -23.80
N LEU A 108 11.51 -13.91 -25.03
CA LEU A 108 10.08 -13.62 -25.21
C LEU A 108 9.22 -14.86 -24.90
N LEU A 109 9.64 -16.03 -25.36
CA LEU A 109 8.90 -17.28 -25.11
C LEU A 109 8.93 -17.64 -23.62
N ALA A 110 10.06 -17.41 -22.93
CA ALA A 110 10.15 -17.61 -21.49
C ALA A 110 9.19 -16.66 -20.74
N ALA A 111 9.13 -15.38 -21.10
CA ALA A 111 8.22 -14.42 -20.51
C ALA A 111 6.73 -14.75 -20.79
N ALA A 112 6.41 -15.20 -22.01
CA ALA A 112 5.07 -15.64 -22.37
C ALA A 112 4.64 -16.86 -21.54
N GLN A 113 5.50 -17.88 -21.42
CA GLN A 113 5.26 -19.06 -20.59
C GLN A 113 5.12 -18.70 -19.11
N ALA A 114 5.98 -17.83 -18.59
CA ALA A 114 5.88 -17.32 -17.23
C ALA A 114 4.52 -16.65 -17.00
N THR A 115 4.06 -15.82 -17.93
CA THR A 115 2.75 -15.14 -17.84
C THR A 115 1.60 -16.14 -17.72
N LEU A 116 1.59 -17.19 -18.55
CA LEU A 116 0.57 -18.24 -18.46
C LEU A 116 0.62 -18.98 -17.13
N ALA A 117 1.83 -19.36 -16.68
CA ALA A 117 2.03 -20.06 -15.41
C ALA A 117 1.66 -19.21 -14.20
N LEU A 118 1.93 -17.90 -14.22
CA LEU A 118 1.54 -16.95 -13.17
C LEU A 118 0.02 -16.88 -13.02
N HIS A 119 -0.72 -16.76 -14.12
CA HIS A 119 -2.18 -16.72 -14.10
C HIS A 119 -2.84 -18.09 -13.80
N ALA A 120 -2.07 -19.18 -13.83
CA ALA A 120 -2.50 -20.53 -13.46
C ALA A 120 -2.24 -20.85 -11.97
N ILE A 121 -1.67 -19.96 -11.18
CA ILE A 121 -1.47 -20.17 -9.73
C ILE A 121 -2.82 -20.36 -9.06
N ALA A 122 -2.98 -21.50 -8.36
CA ALA A 122 -4.21 -21.80 -7.64
C ALA A 122 -4.50 -20.76 -6.55
N PRO A 123 -5.76 -20.30 -6.42
CA PRO A 123 -6.14 -19.40 -5.34
C PRO A 123 -6.00 -20.09 -3.98
N HIS A 124 -5.73 -19.29 -2.95
CA HIS A 124 -5.63 -19.79 -1.57
C HIS A 124 -7.02 -20.05 -0.98
N SER A 125 -7.19 -21.14 -0.21
CA SER A 125 -8.49 -21.53 0.36
C SER A 125 -8.96 -20.64 1.51
N GLU A 126 -8.01 -20.01 2.23
CA GLU A 126 -8.30 -19.22 3.43
C GLU A 126 -8.55 -17.73 3.15
N GLY A 127 -8.52 -17.29 1.90
CA GLY A 127 -8.83 -15.91 1.58
C GLY A 127 -8.48 -15.51 0.15
N ALA A 128 -8.83 -14.27 -0.17
CA ALA A 128 -8.59 -13.73 -1.50
C ALA A 128 -7.10 -13.68 -1.83
N SER A 129 -6.77 -14.15 -3.02
CA SER A 129 -5.41 -14.08 -3.60
C SER A 129 -5.50 -13.59 -5.03
N ARG A 130 -4.50 -12.84 -5.48
CA ARG A 130 -4.44 -12.29 -6.85
C ARG A 130 -3.01 -12.31 -7.36
N VAL A 131 -2.87 -12.51 -8.66
CA VAL A 131 -1.66 -12.23 -9.42
C VAL A 131 -2.05 -11.51 -10.69
N ASN A 132 -1.25 -10.54 -11.09
CA ASN A 132 -1.46 -9.82 -12.35
C ASN A 132 -0.11 -9.54 -13.03
N VAL A 133 -0.04 -9.82 -14.32
CA VAL A 133 1.03 -9.34 -15.20
C VAL A 133 0.48 -8.12 -15.94
N GLY A 134 0.88 -6.94 -15.48
CA GLY A 134 0.37 -5.66 -16.01
C GLY A 134 1.12 -5.20 -17.27
N VAL A 135 2.39 -5.61 -17.42
CA VAL A 135 3.23 -5.25 -18.56
C VAL A 135 4.06 -6.44 -19.01
N MET A 136 4.11 -6.66 -20.33
CA MET A 136 5.09 -7.52 -20.99
C MET A 136 5.73 -6.73 -22.14
N GLN A 137 7.06 -6.68 -22.14
CA GLN A 137 7.86 -6.07 -23.21
C GLN A 137 8.95 -7.04 -23.62
N ALA A 138 9.12 -7.28 -24.93
CA ALA A 138 10.11 -8.24 -25.41
C ALA A 138 10.53 -7.98 -26.85
N GLY A 139 11.79 -8.34 -27.15
CA GLY A 139 12.33 -8.36 -28.49
C GLY A 139 12.68 -7.00 -29.10
N SER A 140 13.27 -7.02 -30.30
CA SER A 140 13.74 -5.83 -31.00
C SER A 140 13.39 -5.80 -32.49
N GLY A 141 13.09 -6.94 -33.12
CA GLY A 141 12.80 -7.02 -34.53
C GLY A 141 12.27 -8.40 -34.99
N ARG A 142 11.59 -8.42 -36.12
CA ARG A 142 10.91 -9.63 -36.66
C ARG A 142 11.84 -10.78 -36.98
N ASN A 143 13.08 -10.51 -37.35
CA ASN A 143 14.06 -11.48 -37.82
C ASN A 143 15.15 -11.78 -36.80
N VAL A 144 14.94 -11.39 -35.55
CA VAL A 144 15.89 -11.59 -34.43
C VAL A 144 15.21 -12.41 -33.34
N VAL A 145 15.86 -13.51 -32.88
CA VAL A 145 15.43 -14.24 -31.68
C VAL A 145 15.55 -13.30 -30.49
N PRO A 146 14.46 -13.03 -29.73
CA PRO A 146 14.48 -12.05 -28.64
C PRO A 146 15.44 -12.44 -27.52
N ALA A 147 16.46 -11.57 -27.27
CA ALA A 147 17.43 -11.77 -26.20
C ALA A 147 17.00 -11.16 -24.85
N SER A 148 15.94 -10.37 -24.83
CA SER A 148 15.47 -9.75 -23.59
C SER A 148 13.94 -9.70 -23.52
N ALA A 149 13.41 -9.85 -22.30
CA ALA A 149 12.01 -9.60 -21.99
C ALA A 149 11.87 -9.06 -20.55
N LEU A 150 10.82 -8.29 -20.34
CA LEU A 150 10.44 -7.73 -19.05
C LEU A 150 8.97 -8.04 -18.77
N LEU A 151 8.69 -8.56 -17.57
CA LEU A 151 7.36 -8.59 -16.98
C LEU A 151 7.31 -7.66 -15.79
N LYS A 152 6.22 -6.88 -15.67
CA LYS A 152 5.87 -6.17 -14.42
C LYS A 152 4.68 -6.87 -13.81
N VAL A 153 4.89 -7.35 -12.58
CA VAL A 153 3.98 -8.28 -11.89
C VAL A 153 3.59 -7.72 -10.54
N GLU A 154 2.34 -7.98 -10.15
CA GLU A 154 1.83 -7.73 -8.82
C GLU A 154 1.18 -9.00 -8.27
N THR A 155 1.47 -9.31 -7.00
CA THR A 155 0.73 -10.30 -6.22
C THR A 155 -0.01 -9.63 -5.08
N ARG A 156 -1.17 -10.18 -4.68
CA ARG A 156 -1.95 -9.72 -3.53
C ARG A 156 -2.51 -10.87 -2.73
N GLY A 157 -2.65 -10.69 -1.42
CA GLY A 157 -3.31 -11.62 -0.52
C GLY A 157 -4.14 -10.91 0.54
N ALA A 158 -5.25 -11.52 0.97
CA ALA A 158 -6.06 -11.01 2.08
C ALA A 158 -5.27 -10.94 3.41
N SER A 159 -4.16 -11.66 3.50
CA SER A 159 -3.19 -11.60 4.58
C SER A 159 -1.76 -11.69 4.03
N ASP A 160 -0.78 -11.35 4.86
CA ASP A 160 0.64 -11.45 4.49
C ASP A 160 1.03 -12.89 4.13
N VAL A 161 0.50 -13.87 4.87
CA VAL A 161 0.72 -15.31 4.60
C VAL A 161 0.20 -15.71 3.23
N ILE A 162 -1.00 -15.26 2.86
CA ILE A 162 -1.59 -15.55 1.55
C ILE A 162 -0.80 -14.86 0.44
N ASN A 163 -0.40 -13.60 0.62
CA ASN A 163 0.42 -12.91 -0.38
C ASN A 163 1.79 -13.58 -0.55
N GLN A 164 2.43 -14.00 0.55
CA GLN A 164 3.70 -14.71 0.50
C GLN A 164 3.56 -16.04 -0.28
N TYR A 165 2.48 -16.80 -0.04
CA TYR A 165 2.18 -18.00 -0.82
C TYR A 165 2.13 -17.70 -2.33
N VAL A 166 1.37 -16.67 -2.75
CA VAL A 166 1.25 -16.32 -4.16
C VAL A 166 2.59 -15.86 -4.72
N PHE A 167 3.34 -15.06 -3.97
CA PHE A 167 4.65 -14.57 -4.37
C PHE A 167 5.65 -15.71 -4.58
N ASP A 168 5.72 -16.67 -3.65
CA ASP A 168 6.62 -17.83 -3.75
C ASP A 168 6.28 -18.68 -4.97
N ARG A 169 4.98 -18.92 -5.23
CA ARG A 169 4.53 -19.62 -6.44
C ARG A 169 4.86 -18.84 -7.72
N ALA A 170 4.76 -17.52 -7.67
CA ALA A 170 5.14 -16.66 -8.79
C ALA A 170 6.63 -16.76 -9.10
N GLN A 171 7.50 -16.73 -8.08
CA GLN A 171 8.94 -16.89 -8.25
C GLN A 171 9.28 -18.29 -8.85
N GLN A 172 8.62 -19.35 -8.37
CA GLN A 172 8.79 -20.71 -8.93
C GLN A 172 8.36 -20.80 -10.40
N ALA A 173 7.23 -20.19 -10.76
CA ALA A 173 6.72 -20.17 -12.14
C ALA A 173 7.68 -19.44 -13.09
N ILE A 174 8.20 -18.28 -12.67
CA ILE A 174 9.15 -17.48 -13.44
C ILE A 174 10.47 -18.23 -13.64
N GLN A 175 11.03 -18.81 -12.58
CA GLN A 175 12.26 -19.59 -12.66
C GLN A 175 12.08 -20.86 -13.49
N GLY A 176 10.94 -21.53 -13.37
CA GLY A 176 10.60 -22.70 -14.21
C GLY A 176 10.53 -22.37 -15.69
N ALA A 177 9.89 -21.24 -16.03
CA ALA A 177 9.81 -20.77 -17.42
C ALA A 177 11.19 -20.38 -17.96
N ALA A 178 12.03 -19.71 -17.18
CA ALA A 178 13.39 -19.37 -17.58
C ALA A 178 14.21 -20.65 -17.87
N THR A 179 14.13 -21.64 -17.00
CA THR A 179 14.81 -22.94 -17.17
C THR A 179 14.34 -23.69 -18.42
N MET A 180 13.03 -23.69 -18.71
CA MET A 180 12.42 -24.33 -19.86
C MET A 180 13.01 -23.83 -21.20
N TYR A 181 13.32 -22.52 -21.27
CA TYR A 181 13.85 -21.91 -22.48
C TYR A 181 15.36 -21.61 -22.42
N GLY A 182 16.07 -22.09 -21.39
CA GLY A 182 17.51 -21.92 -21.24
C GLY A 182 17.97 -20.46 -21.08
N VAL A 183 17.10 -19.60 -20.58
CA VAL A 183 17.39 -18.15 -20.35
C VAL A 183 17.65 -17.86 -18.89
N GLY A 184 18.39 -16.78 -18.63
CA GLY A 184 18.52 -16.22 -17.28
C GLY A 184 17.29 -15.40 -16.88
N VAL A 185 17.00 -15.33 -15.56
CA VAL A 185 16.00 -14.41 -15.04
C VAL A 185 16.47 -13.77 -13.72
N GLU A 186 16.23 -12.47 -13.59
CA GLU A 186 16.43 -11.70 -12.36
C GLU A 186 15.10 -11.05 -11.97
N THR A 187 14.71 -11.19 -10.70
CA THR A 187 13.53 -10.49 -10.16
C THR A 187 13.96 -9.35 -9.24
N ARG A 188 13.29 -8.17 -9.36
CA ARG A 188 13.54 -6.99 -8.56
C ARG A 188 12.27 -6.54 -7.86
N LEU A 189 12.32 -6.43 -6.54
CA LEU A 189 11.22 -5.86 -5.76
C LEU A 189 11.06 -4.38 -6.10
N MET A 190 9.83 -3.99 -6.43
CA MET A 190 9.47 -2.63 -6.81
C MET A 190 8.63 -1.91 -5.77
N GLY A 191 7.93 -2.65 -4.92
CA GLY A 191 7.12 -2.12 -3.84
C GLY A 191 6.42 -3.23 -3.08
N ALA A 192 6.06 -2.96 -1.83
CA ALA A 192 5.31 -3.91 -0.99
C ALA A 192 4.49 -3.18 0.07
N ALA A 193 3.40 -3.81 0.49
CA ALA A 193 2.58 -3.41 1.62
C ALA A 193 2.10 -4.66 2.36
N THR A 194 1.90 -4.55 3.67
CA THR A 194 1.28 -5.61 4.49
C THR A 194 -0.24 -5.52 4.41
N ALA A 195 -0.93 -6.57 4.81
CA ALA A 195 -2.35 -6.49 5.08
C ALA A 195 -2.60 -5.55 6.27
N SER A 196 -3.69 -4.82 6.22
CA SER A 196 -4.07 -3.90 7.29
C SER A 196 -4.64 -4.68 8.48
N SER A 197 -4.20 -4.35 9.68
CA SER A 197 -4.69 -4.94 10.95
C SER A 197 -4.73 -3.86 12.04
N PRO A 198 -5.77 -3.00 12.06
CA PRO A 198 -5.90 -1.95 13.07
C PRO A 198 -6.03 -2.53 14.48
N SER A 199 -5.42 -1.85 15.46
CA SER A 199 -5.48 -2.23 16.87
C SER A 199 -6.85 -1.85 17.47
N PRO A 200 -7.66 -2.81 17.95
CA PRO A 200 -9.06 -2.54 18.34
C PRO A 200 -9.23 -1.45 19.41
N GLN A 201 -8.32 -1.40 20.40
CA GLN A 201 -8.38 -0.40 21.46
C GLN A 201 -8.10 1.01 20.93
N TRP A 202 -7.16 1.14 19.98
CA TRP A 202 -6.86 2.41 19.34
C TRP A 202 -7.99 2.87 18.42
N VAL A 203 -8.61 1.94 17.68
CA VAL A 203 -9.80 2.20 16.87
C VAL A 203 -10.95 2.73 17.74
N ALA A 204 -11.24 2.07 18.86
CA ALA A 204 -12.30 2.51 19.77
C ALA A 204 -12.04 3.91 20.35
N TRP A 205 -10.77 4.23 20.66
CA TRP A 205 -10.38 5.56 21.10
C TRP A 205 -10.61 6.60 20.01
N LEU A 206 -10.09 6.38 18.81
CA LEU A 206 -10.28 7.25 17.64
C LEU A 206 -11.77 7.50 17.37
N GLN A 207 -12.58 6.43 17.39
CA GLN A 207 -14.02 6.51 17.18
C GLN A 207 -14.71 7.38 18.24
N SER A 208 -14.33 7.26 19.52
CA SER A 208 -14.86 8.08 20.61
C SER A 208 -14.56 9.55 20.44
N GLN A 209 -13.40 9.90 19.87
CA GLN A 209 -13.01 11.28 19.62
C GLN A 209 -13.66 11.84 18.36
N ALA A 210 -13.70 11.06 17.27
CA ALA A 210 -14.34 11.45 16.02
C ALA A 210 -15.83 11.76 16.22
N ALA A 211 -16.53 10.97 17.02
CA ALA A 211 -17.96 11.16 17.32
C ALA A 211 -18.29 12.50 18.01
N GLN A 212 -17.30 13.20 18.55
CA GLN A 212 -17.48 14.49 19.22
C GLN A 212 -17.21 15.70 18.29
N VAL A 213 -16.78 15.45 17.06
CA VAL A 213 -16.43 16.50 16.10
C VAL A 213 -17.65 16.99 15.36
N ALA A 214 -17.83 18.30 15.29
CA ALA A 214 -18.92 18.89 14.52
C ALA A 214 -18.76 18.54 13.02
N GLY A 215 -19.85 18.10 12.38
CA GLY A 215 -19.86 17.66 10.99
C GLY A 215 -19.59 16.16 10.82
N VAL A 216 -19.23 15.42 11.88
CA VAL A 216 -19.21 13.96 11.87
C VAL A 216 -20.61 13.44 12.23
N ASN A 217 -21.24 12.78 11.24
CA ASN A 217 -22.53 12.14 11.40
C ASN A 217 -22.41 10.70 11.88
N GLN A 218 -21.33 10.04 11.48
CA GLN A 218 -21.02 8.65 11.82
C GLN A 218 -19.52 8.47 12.04
N ALA A 219 -19.16 7.93 13.19
CA ALA A 219 -17.82 7.42 13.46
C ALA A 219 -17.94 5.89 13.56
N ILE A 220 -17.40 5.17 12.59
CA ILE A 220 -17.53 3.72 12.48
C ILE A 220 -16.17 3.03 12.58
N GLU A 221 -16.19 1.78 13.01
CA GLU A 221 -14.97 1.00 13.17
C GLU A 221 -14.35 0.70 11.80
N ARG A 222 -15.16 0.19 10.85
CA ARG A 222 -14.70 -0.26 9.52
C ARG A 222 -15.81 -0.18 8.49
N VAL A 223 -15.43 -0.31 7.22
CA VAL A 223 -16.34 -0.51 6.08
C VAL A 223 -16.03 -1.85 5.40
N GLU A 224 -17.07 -2.53 4.94
CA GLU A 224 -16.95 -3.79 4.18
C GLU A 224 -16.73 -3.50 2.67
N ALA A 225 -15.79 -2.66 2.33
CA ALA A 225 -15.45 -2.38 0.93
C ALA A 225 -14.05 -2.91 0.62
N PRO A 226 -13.81 -3.56 -0.55
CA PRO A 226 -12.47 -3.93 -0.93
C PRO A 226 -11.64 -2.67 -1.10
N ALA A 227 -10.58 -2.57 -0.31
CA ALA A 227 -9.59 -1.51 -0.45
C ALA A 227 -8.45 -1.96 -1.37
N GLY A 228 -7.68 -0.99 -1.82
CA GLY A 228 -6.45 -1.22 -2.56
C GLY A 228 -5.35 -1.82 -1.69
N SER A 229 -4.15 -1.32 -1.90
CA SER A 229 -2.98 -1.54 -1.03
C SER A 229 -2.46 -0.19 -0.59
N GLU A 230 -1.94 -0.14 0.62
CA GLU A 230 -1.46 1.08 1.26
C GLU A 230 -0.17 0.75 2.02
N ASP A 231 0.95 1.40 1.69
CA ASP A 231 2.22 1.03 2.30
C ASP A 231 2.44 1.58 3.72
N ALA A 232 1.63 2.54 4.18
CA ALA A 232 1.60 2.93 5.59
C ALA A 232 1.27 1.76 6.53
N THR A 233 0.66 0.67 6.03
CA THR A 233 0.48 -0.58 6.77
C THR A 233 1.81 -1.20 7.23
N LEU A 234 2.93 -0.94 6.54
CA LEU A 234 4.26 -1.34 7.00
C LEU A 234 4.67 -0.62 8.28
N MET A 235 4.35 0.68 8.39
CA MET A 235 4.58 1.45 9.63
C MET A 235 3.66 0.95 10.75
N MET A 236 2.37 0.68 10.43
CA MET A 236 1.43 0.08 11.40
C MET A 236 1.98 -1.24 11.95
N ALA A 237 2.38 -2.15 11.07
CA ALA A 237 2.95 -3.44 11.45
C ALA A 237 4.23 -3.29 12.30
N ARG A 238 5.10 -2.33 11.96
CA ARG A 238 6.34 -2.07 12.73
C ARG A 238 6.05 -1.58 14.14
N VAL A 239 5.12 -0.64 14.30
CA VAL A 239 4.67 -0.16 15.62
C VAL A 239 4.08 -1.29 16.44
N GLN A 240 3.22 -2.13 15.84
CA GLN A 240 2.60 -3.27 16.50
C GLN A 240 3.62 -4.36 16.89
N GLN A 241 4.67 -4.59 16.09
CA GLN A 241 5.79 -5.48 16.43
C GLN A 241 6.53 -5.01 17.70
N HIS A 242 6.56 -3.70 17.94
CA HIS A 242 7.11 -3.09 19.16
C HIS A 242 6.07 -2.95 20.28
N GLN A 243 4.93 -3.69 20.18
CA GLN A 243 3.84 -3.69 21.15
C GLN A 243 3.04 -2.39 21.23
N GLY A 244 3.25 -1.47 20.30
CA GLY A 244 2.44 -0.27 20.12
C GLY A 244 1.10 -0.58 19.46
N GLN A 245 0.27 0.45 19.29
CA GLN A 245 -1.04 0.35 18.66
C GLN A 245 -1.08 1.21 17.39
N ALA A 246 -1.76 0.72 16.37
CA ALA A 246 -1.83 1.40 15.09
C ALA A 246 -3.21 1.34 14.47
N SER A 247 -3.57 2.37 13.72
CA SER A 247 -4.79 2.39 12.91
C SER A 247 -4.62 3.24 11.65
N TYR A 248 -5.51 2.98 10.69
CA TYR A 248 -5.65 3.75 9.47
C TYR A 248 -7.06 4.35 9.44
N VAL A 249 -7.14 5.69 9.38
CA VAL A 249 -8.40 6.43 9.46
C VAL A 249 -8.75 7.00 8.08
N VAL A 250 -9.99 6.79 7.64
CA VAL A 250 -10.51 7.41 6.43
C VAL A 250 -11.55 8.45 6.78
N PHE A 251 -11.34 9.66 6.30
CA PHE A 251 -12.28 10.77 6.42
C PHE A 251 -13.11 10.87 5.14
N GLY A 252 -14.41 10.59 5.26
CA GLY A 252 -15.35 10.66 4.14
C GLY A 252 -15.55 12.07 3.66
N THR A 253 -15.55 12.26 2.34
CA THR A 253 -15.80 13.53 1.68
C THR A 253 -16.51 13.33 0.36
N GLN A 254 -17.16 14.38 -0.15
CA GLN A 254 -17.69 14.38 -1.48
C GLN A 254 -16.54 14.52 -2.49
N LEU A 255 -16.52 13.66 -3.48
CA LEU A 255 -15.55 13.68 -4.58
C LEU A 255 -16.21 14.16 -5.86
N ALA A 256 -15.52 15.02 -6.61
CA ALA A 256 -15.95 15.43 -7.95
C ALA A 256 -15.80 14.31 -8.98
N ALA A 257 -14.76 13.47 -8.79
CA ALA A 257 -14.52 12.25 -9.55
C ALA A 257 -13.78 11.25 -8.65
N GLY A 258 -13.71 9.97 -9.05
CA GLY A 258 -12.96 8.94 -8.31
C GLY A 258 -11.46 9.24 -8.25
N HIS A 259 -10.78 8.58 -7.31
CA HIS A 259 -9.31 8.66 -7.19
C HIS A 259 -8.62 8.27 -8.51
N HIS A 260 -7.46 8.87 -8.78
CA HIS A 260 -6.65 8.71 -10.00
C HIS A 260 -7.33 9.20 -11.29
N ASN A 261 -8.43 9.95 -11.16
CA ASN A 261 -9.10 10.60 -12.29
C ASN A 261 -8.53 12.01 -12.48
N GLU A 262 -8.43 12.48 -13.74
CA GLU A 262 -7.96 13.84 -14.05
C GLU A 262 -8.85 14.96 -13.50
N LYS A 263 -10.12 14.64 -13.19
CA LYS A 263 -11.13 15.55 -12.61
C LYS A 263 -11.30 15.30 -11.10
N PHE A 264 -10.35 14.58 -10.46
CA PHE A 264 -10.40 14.36 -9.04
C PHE A 264 -10.36 15.70 -8.30
N ASP A 265 -11.28 15.85 -7.36
CA ASP A 265 -11.32 16.95 -6.41
C ASP A 265 -12.18 16.52 -5.22
N PHE A 266 -12.03 17.17 -4.07
CA PHE A 266 -12.74 16.82 -2.84
C PHE A 266 -13.25 18.07 -2.10
N ASP A 267 -14.29 17.92 -1.29
CA ASP A 267 -14.79 19.00 -0.44
C ASP A 267 -13.79 19.22 0.71
N GLU A 268 -13.16 20.41 0.74
CA GLU A 268 -12.13 20.80 1.69
C GLU A 268 -12.64 20.91 3.14
N GLN A 269 -13.95 20.92 3.40
CA GLN A 269 -14.49 20.89 4.76
C GLN A 269 -14.01 19.70 5.56
N VAL A 270 -13.68 18.59 4.89
CA VAL A 270 -13.11 17.38 5.52
C VAL A 270 -11.78 17.64 6.22
N LEU A 271 -11.00 18.63 5.76
CA LEU A 271 -9.69 18.95 6.33
C LEU A 271 -9.80 19.42 7.80
N ALA A 272 -10.77 20.30 8.08
CA ALA A 272 -11.04 20.76 9.43
C ALA A 272 -11.52 19.63 10.36
N ILE A 273 -12.41 18.77 9.86
CA ILE A 273 -12.91 17.58 10.58
C ILE A 273 -11.75 16.65 10.95
N ALA A 274 -10.84 16.40 10.00
CA ALA A 274 -9.69 15.54 10.23
C ALA A 274 -8.72 16.14 11.26
N VAL A 275 -8.40 17.42 11.14
CA VAL A 275 -7.53 18.13 12.08
C VAL A 275 -8.14 18.10 13.50
N GLU A 276 -9.41 18.40 13.66
CA GLU A 276 -10.07 18.39 14.97
C GLU A 276 -10.11 16.97 15.55
N THR A 277 -10.44 15.96 14.75
CA THR A 277 -10.45 14.55 15.20
C THR A 277 -9.08 14.13 15.74
N LEU A 278 -8.02 14.40 14.99
CA LEU A 278 -6.66 14.02 15.39
C LEU A 278 -6.14 14.84 16.58
N ALA A 279 -6.47 16.14 16.64
CA ALA A 279 -6.12 16.98 17.78
C ALA A 279 -6.80 16.49 19.06
N ARG A 280 -8.09 16.18 19.01
CA ARG A 280 -8.84 15.60 20.16
C ARG A 280 -8.25 14.26 20.57
N THR A 281 -7.90 13.43 19.59
CA THR A 281 -7.26 12.13 19.85
C THR A 281 -5.99 12.28 20.67
N ALA A 282 -5.14 13.25 20.32
CA ALA A 282 -3.87 13.49 21.01
C ALA A 282 -4.06 14.18 22.37
N LEU A 283 -4.92 15.22 22.44
CA LEU A 283 -5.08 16.05 23.64
C LEU A 283 -5.85 15.34 24.76
N ASN A 284 -6.84 14.52 24.41
CA ASN A 284 -7.70 13.86 25.38
C ASN A 284 -7.20 12.47 25.80
N PHE A 285 -6.14 11.94 25.13
CA PHE A 285 -5.64 10.62 25.46
C PHE A 285 -5.13 10.57 26.91
N PRO A 286 -5.54 9.55 27.68
CA PRO A 286 -5.09 9.42 29.06
C PRO A 286 -3.64 8.89 29.11
N TRP A 287 -2.70 9.74 28.74
CA TRP A 287 -1.28 9.39 28.75
C TRP A 287 -0.88 8.96 30.18
N THR A 288 -0.79 7.68 30.41
CA THR A 288 -0.18 7.16 31.62
C THR A 288 1.31 7.49 31.54
N ARG A 289 1.79 8.30 32.50
CA ARG A 289 3.24 8.52 32.66
C ARG A 289 3.87 7.14 32.80
N GLY A 290 4.70 6.73 31.83
CA GLY A 290 5.57 5.58 32.00
C GLY A 290 6.34 5.77 33.31
N ILE A 291 6.16 4.84 34.19
CA ILE A 291 6.96 4.71 35.41
C ILE A 291 8.33 4.18 35.02
#